data_ceee2ecc5a439a686c6d91105337166f
#
_entry.id   ceee2ecc5a439a686c6d91105337166f
#
_cell.length_a   1.000
_cell.length_b   1.000
_cell.length_c   1.000
_cell.angle_alpha   90.00
_cell.angle_beta   90.00
_cell.angle_gamma   90.00
#
_symmetry.space_group_name_H-M   'P 1'
#
loop_
_entity.id
_entity.type
_entity.pdbx_description
1 polymer ?
#
loop_
_entity_poly.entity_id
_entity_poly.type
_entity_poly.pdbx_seq_one_letter_code
_entity_poly.pdbx_strand_id
1 'polypeptide(L)'
;MSGGDHPRRLERRWAPRYNYRTDLQIEWGSAVLRARTRDISSNGMFIESSDPLWVGAGFTAHIGVEMPVKVDCFVKRVEPGLGMGVSVVVPEDHREKFQDLLSQVAAKRG
;
A
#
# COMPACT_ATOMS: atom_id res chain seq x y z
N MET A 1 -0.82 18.52 29.23
CA MET A 1 -1.78 18.55 28.22
C MET A 1 -1.49 17.56 27.12
N SER A 2 -2.41 16.76 26.82
CA SER A 2 -2.17 15.68 25.89
C SER A 2 -2.42 16.08 24.43
N GLY A 3 -2.61 17.35 24.19
CA GLY A 3 -2.93 17.80 22.84
C GLY A 3 -1.91 17.41 21.79
N GLY A 4 -0.66 17.25 22.22
CA GLY A 4 0.38 16.93 21.27
C GLY A 4 0.23 15.60 20.56
N ASP A 5 -0.52 14.69 21.14
CA ASP A 5 -0.69 13.38 20.53
C ASP A 5 -1.70 13.39 19.41
N HIS A 6 -2.63 14.31 19.46
CA HIS A 6 -3.73 14.32 18.50
C HIS A 6 -3.31 14.70 17.11
N PRO A 7 -2.43 15.69 16.90
CA PRO A 7 -2.05 16.05 15.54
C PRO A 7 -1.45 14.89 14.77
N ARG A 8 -0.61 14.09 15.42
CA ARG A 8 0.02 12.98 14.74
C ARG A 8 -1.00 11.94 14.31
N ARG A 9 -1.95 11.64 15.18
CA ARG A 9 -3.00 10.70 14.87
C ARG A 9 -3.88 11.20 13.74
N LEU A 10 -4.17 12.48 13.77
CA LEU A 10 -4.96 13.09 12.70
C LEU A 10 -4.26 13.02 11.38
N GLU A 11 -2.95 13.23 11.36
CA GLU A 11 -2.19 13.17 10.12
C GLU A 11 -2.31 11.82 9.47
N ARG A 12 -2.24 10.75 10.26
CA ARG A 12 -2.38 9.42 9.69
C ARG A 12 -3.75 9.19 9.09
N ARG A 13 -4.77 9.69 9.78
CA ARG A 13 -6.13 9.55 9.27
C ARG A 13 -6.34 10.35 8.02
N TRP A 14 -5.63 11.44 7.90
CA TRP A 14 -5.87 12.38 6.82
C TRP A 14 -4.98 12.15 5.62
N ALA A 15 -4.17 11.10 5.63
CA ALA A 15 -3.42 10.76 4.45
C ALA A 15 -4.39 10.47 3.32
N PRO A 16 -4.31 11.21 2.22
CA PRO A 16 -5.27 11.03 1.13
C PRO A 16 -5.13 9.65 0.52
N ARG A 17 -6.26 9.05 0.20
CA ARG A 17 -6.29 7.79 -0.51
C ARG A 17 -6.82 8.04 -1.90
N TYR A 18 -6.14 7.46 -2.88
CA TYR A 18 -6.50 7.64 -4.28
C TYR A 18 -6.90 6.32 -4.88
N ASN A 19 -7.97 6.33 -5.66
CA ASN A 19 -8.31 5.14 -6.43
C ASN A 19 -7.20 4.88 -7.41
N TYR A 20 -6.68 3.68 -7.39
CA TYR A 20 -5.55 3.34 -8.24
C TYR A 20 -5.54 1.83 -8.44
N ARG A 21 -5.86 1.41 -9.64
CA ARG A 21 -5.92 -0.01 -9.96
C ARG A 21 -4.78 -0.36 -10.87
N THR A 22 -3.86 -1.15 -10.35
CA THR A 22 -2.75 -1.64 -11.15
C THR A 22 -2.34 -3.01 -10.64
N ASP A 23 -1.71 -3.76 -11.51
CA ASP A 23 -1.20 -5.08 -11.13
C ASP A 23 -0.01 -4.91 -10.21
N LEU A 24 0.13 -5.88 -9.29
CA LEU A 24 1.31 -5.93 -8.45
C LEU A 24 1.68 -7.37 -8.17
N GLN A 25 2.93 -7.57 -7.82
CA GLN A 25 3.42 -8.86 -7.40
C GLN A 25 3.73 -8.83 -5.93
N ILE A 26 3.38 -9.90 -5.25
CA ILE A 26 3.63 -10.06 -3.83
C ILE A 26 4.66 -11.15 -3.66
N GLU A 27 5.77 -10.80 -2.99
CA GLU A 27 6.76 -11.79 -2.59
C GLU A 27 6.56 -12.13 -1.13
N TRP A 28 6.18 -13.34 -0.87
CA TRP A 28 5.94 -13.80 0.49
C TRP A 28 6.68 -15.13 0.67
N GLY A 29 7.79 -15.07 1.44
CA GLY A 29 8.67 -16.20 1.50
C GLY A 29 9.22 -16.51 0.12
N SER A 30 9.08 -17.75 -0.32
CA SER A 30 9.53 -18.15 -1.66
C SER A 30 8.41 -18.07 -2.68
N ALA A 31 7.23 -17.66 -2.27
CA ALA A 31 6.08 -17.59 -3.18
C ALA A 31 5.99 -16.22 -3.84
N VAL A 32 5.54 -16.22 -5.08
CA VAL A 32 5.24 -14.99 -5.82
C VAL A 32 3.77 -15.04 -6.19
N LEU A 33 3.01 -14.08 -5.69
CA LEU A 33 1.58 -14.02 -5.92
C LEU A 33 1.25 -12.79 -6.75
N ARG A 34 0.21 -12.87 -7.54
CA ARG A 34 -0.27 -11.73 -8.31
C ARG A 34 -1.53 -11.19 -7.67
N ALA A 35 -1.65 -9.87 -7.69
CA ALA A 35 -2.80 -9.21 -7.13
C ALA A 35 -2.97 -7.87 -7.82
N ARG A 36 -3.90 -7.07 -7.32
CA ARG A 36 -4.20 -5.77 -7.92
C ARG A 36 -4.52 -4.79 -6.82
N THR A 37 -4.01 -3.57 -6.96
CA THR A 37 -4.37 -2.52 -6.02
C THR A 37 -5.79 -2.04 -6.29
N ARG A 38 -6.47 -1.53 -5.26
CA ARG A 38 -7.73 -0.82 -5.39
C ARG A 38 -7.53 0.66 -5.10
N ASP A 39 -6.78 0.95 -4.06
CA ASP A 39 -6.49 2.33 -3.70
C ASP A 39 -5.13 2.38 -3.02
N ILE A 40 -4.55 3.57 -2.97
CA ILE A 40 -3.20 3.78 -2.44
C ILE A 40 -3.11 5.12 -1.74
N SER A 41 -2.28 5.17 -0.69
CA SER A 41 -1.95 6.41 0.00
C SER A 41 -0.48 6.39 0.34
N SER A 42 -0.01 7.44 1.02
CA SER A 42 1.40 7.53 1.39
C SER A 42 1.83 6.45 2.38
N ASN A 43 0.89 5.86 3.12
CA ASN A 43 1.25 4.91 4.16
C ASN A 43 0.45 3.61 4.12
N GLY A 44 -0.31 3.38 3.06
CA GLY A 44 -1.08 2.16 2.98
C GLY A 44 -1.73 1.98 1.62
N MET A 45 -2.29 0.79 1.42
CA MET A 45 -3.06 0.52 0.22
C MET A 45 -4.00 -0.64 0.48
N PHE A 46 -5.01 -0.75 -0.36
CA PHE A 46 -5.88 -1.92 -0.35
C PHE A 46 -5.54 -2.78 -1.55
N ILE A 47 -5.29 -4.06 -1.30
CA ILE A 47 -4.92 -5.02 -2.33
C ILE A 47 -6.07 -6.00 -2.51
N GLU A 48 -6.58 -6.08 -3.73
CA GLU A 48 -7.64 -7.02 -4.06
C GLU A 48 -7.04 -8.41 -4.25
N SER A 49 -7.59 -9.38 -3.56
CA SER A 49 -7.13 -10.75 -3.64
C SER A 49 -8.26 -11.65 -3.15
N SER A 50 -8.48 -12.74 -3.86
CA SER A 50 -9.47 -13.71 -3.43
C SER A 50 -8.98 -14.55 -2.27
N ASP A 51 -7.67 -14.53 -2.03
CA ASP A 51 -7.05 -15.35 -0.99
C ASP A 51 -6.02 -14.50 -0.23
N PRO A 52 -6.50 -13.52 0.56
CA PRO A 52 -5.57 -12.61 1.25
C PRO A 52 -4.79 -13.32 2.35
N LEU A 53 -3.62 -12.76 2.66
CA LEU A 53 -2.84 -13.21 3.78
C LEU A 53 -3.50 -12.75 5.08
N TRP A 54 -3.01 -13.27 6.19
CA TRP A 54 -3.61 -13.02 7.50
C TRP A 54 -3.07 -11.72 8.10
N VAL A 55 -3.80 -11.18 9.05
CA VAL A 55 -3.40 -9.97 9.77
C VAL A 55 -2.06 -10.20 10.44
N GLY A 56 -1.15 -9.25 10.25
CA GLY A 56 0.20 -9.34 10.79
C GLY A 56 1.21 -9.91 9.82
N ALA A 57 0.76 -10.51 8.72
CA ALA A 57 1.70 -11.05 7.74
C ALA A 57 2.47 -9.91 7.07
N GLY A 58 3.76 -10.14 6.84
CA GLY A 58 4.60 -9.19 6.15
C GLY A 58 5.03 -9.73 4.81
N PHE A 59 5.14 -8.85 3.82
CA PHE A 59 5.57 -9.26 2.50
C PHE A 59 6.13 -8.06 1.75
N THR A 60 6.76 -8.35 0.62
CA THR A 60 7.25 -7.31 -0.28
C THR A 60 6.33 -7.22 -1.49
N ALA A 61 5.94 -6.02 -1.85
CA ALA A 61 5.11 -5.80 -3.04
C ALA A 61 5.89 -5.02 -4.07
N HIS A 62 5.68 -5.39 -5.33
CA HIS A 62 6.23 -4.66 -6.48
C HIS A 62 5.05 -4.11 -7.25
N ILE A 63 4.84 -2.81 -7.14
CA ILE A 63 3.66 -2.13 -7.69
C ILE A 63 3.94 -1.70 -9.12
N GLY A 64 3.11 -2.15 -10.05
CA GLY A 64 3.23 -1.76 -11.44
C GLY A 64 3.95 -2.84 -12.25
N VAL A 65 3.97 -2.63 -13.56
CA VAL A 65 4.48 -3.63 -14.49
C VAL A 65 5.81 -3.24 -15.09
N GLU A 66 5.91 -2.03 -15.64
CA GLU A 66 7.11 -1.64 -16.39
C GLU A 66 8.25 -1.22 -15.48
N MET A 67 7.97 -0.36 -14.54
CA MET A 67 8.98 0.11 -13.59
C MET A 67 8.42 -0.09 -12.19
N PRO A 68 8.46 -1.32 -11.69
CA PRO A 68 7.83 -1.63 -10.42
C PRO A 68 8.43 -0.84 -9.26
N VAL A 69 7.57 -0.41 -8.36
CA VAL A 69 7.98 0.25 -7.14
C VAL A 69 7.91 -0.76 -6.01
N LYS A 70 9.03 -0.96 -5.35
CA LYS A 70 9.14 -1.96 -4.28
C LYS A 70 8.77 -1.32 -2.95
N VAL A 71 7.88 -1.97 -2.21
CA VAL A 71 7.49 -1.53 -0.88
C VAL A 71 7.34 -2.73 0.04
N ASP A 72 7.55 -2.49 1.32
CA ASP A 72 7.31 -3.51 2.34
C ASP A 72 5.92 -3.29 2.91
N CYS A 73 5.17 -4.37 3.06
CA CYS A 73 3.78 -4.32 3.46
C CYS A 73 3.50 -5.21 4.66
N PHE A 74 2.55 -4.78 5.48
CA PHE A 74 2.07 -5.56 6.61
C PHE A 74 0.56 -5.52 6.61
N VAL A 75 -0.05 -6.70 6.68
CA VAL A 75 -1.51 -6.81 6.63
C VAL A 75 -2.10 -6.27 7.94
N LYS A 76 -2.98 -5.28 7.83
CA LYS A 76 -3.64 -4.67 8.98
C LYS A 76 -5.05 -5.17 9.16
N ARG A 77 -5.73 -5.49 8.06
CA ARG A 77 -7.08 -6.03 8.12
C ARG A 77 -7.33 -6.86 6.88
N VAL A 78 -8.28 -7.78 7.00
CA VAL A 78 -8.66 -8.65 5.89
C VAL A 78 -10.15 -8.48 5.66
N GLU A 79 -10.53 -8.37 4.39
CA GLU A 79 -11.92 -8.42 3.96
C GLU A 79 -12.08 -9.72 3.18
N PRO A 80 -12.66 -10.74 3.80
CA PRO A 80 -12.71 -12.07 3.20
C PRO A 80 -13.34 -12.06 1.82
N GLY A 81 -12.68 -12.72 0.87
CA GLY A 81 -13.16 -12.79 -0.49
C GLY A 81 -12.91 -11.55 -1.31
N LEU A 82 -12.43 -10.46 -0.70
CA LEU A 82 -12.21 -9.20 -1.40
C LEU A 82 -10.74 -8.80 -1.42
N GLY A 83 -10.08 -8.86 -0.27
CA GLY A 83 -8.69 -8.46 -0.24
C GLY A 83 -8.22 -8.09 1.15
N MET A 84 -7.18 -7.26 1.18
CA MET A 84 -6.54 -6.92 2.45
C MET A 84 -6.07 -5.47 2.43
N GLY A 85 -6.25 -4.80 3.57
CA GLY A 85 -5.69 -3.47 3.79
C GLY A 85 -4.33 -3.62 4.44
N VAL A 86 -3.32 -2.99 3.86
CA VAL A 86 -1.95 -3.13 4.33
C VAL A 86 -1.35 -1.78 4.63
N SER A 87 -0.44 -1.75 5.59
CA SER A 87 0.42 -0.60 5.79
C SER A 87 1.64 -0.75 4.89
N VAL A 88 2.18 0.38 4.45
CA VAL A 88 3.29 0.41 3.51
C VAL A 88 4.47 1.12 4.16
N VAL A 89 5.64 0.47 4.08
CA VAL A 89 6.90 1.07 4.47
C VAL A 89 7.78 1.05 3.23
N VAL A 90 8.25 2.22 2.81
CA VAL A 90 8.98 2.33 1.56
C VAL A 90 10.48 2.27 1.86
N PRO A 91 11.21 1.32 1.26
CA PRO A 91 12.67 1.29 1.39
C PRO A 91 13.26 2.59 0.88
N GLU A 92 14.37 2.99 1.47
CA GLU A 92 14.96 4.27 1.17
C GLU A 92 15.29 4.42 -0.32
N ASP A 93 15.79 3.37 -0.93
CA ASP A 93 16.18 3.41 -2.33
C ASP A 93 14.98 3.44 -3.29
N HIS A 94 13.77 3.25 -2.80
CA HIS A 94 12.55 3.35 -3.61
C HIS A 94 11.66 4.51 -3.21
N ARG A 95 12.11 5.33 -2.28
CA ARG A 95 11.28 6.41 -1.77
C ARG A 95 10.90 7.41 -2.85
N GLU A 96 11.85 7.78 -3.68
CA GLU A 96 11.61 8.73 -4.74
C GLU A 96 10.62 8.18 -5.76
N LYS A 97 10.80 6.92 -6.13
CA LYS A 97 9.89 6.28 -7.07
C LYS A 97 8.47 6.21 -6.53
N PHE A 98 8.35 5.92 -5.25
CA PHE A 98 7.05 5.84 -4.64
C PHE A 98 6.37 7.21 -4.61
N GLN A 99 7.12 8.25 -4.30
CA GLN A 99 6.57 9.59 -4.30
C GLN A 99 6.15 10.03 -5.69
N ASP A 100 6.94 9.68 -6.70
CA ASP A 100 6.57 9.95 -8.07
C ASP A 100 5.27 9.25 -8.44
N LEU A 101 5.14 8.00 -8.02
CA LEU A 101 3.92 7.24 -8.26
C LEU A 101 2.71 7.93 -7.66
N LEU A 102 2.82 8.34 -6.40
CA LEU A 102 1.71 9.02 -5.73
C LEU A 102 1.37 10.33 -6.42
N SER A 103 2.39 11.07 -6.83
CA SER A 103 2.17 12.33 -7.53
C SER A 103 1.41 12.12 -8.83
N GLN A 104 1.77 11.09 -9.58
CA GLN A 104 1.10 10.79 -10.82
C GLN A 104 -0.34 10.35 -10.59
N VAL A 105 -0.57 9.54 -9.58
CA VAL A 105 -1.92 9.08 -9.27
C VAL A 105 -2.78 10.26 -8.83
N ALA A 106 -2.25 11.14 -8.01
CA ALA A 106 -2.98 12.31 -7.55
C ALA A 106 -3.30 13.26 -8.70
N ALA A 107 -2.35 13.44 -9.62
CA ALA A 107 -2.54 14.32 -10.76
C ALA A 107 -3.65 13.81 -11.68
N LYS A 108 -3.74 12.50 -11.86
CA LYS A 108 -4.77 11.93 -12.71
C LYS A 108 -6.16 12.13 -12.16
N ARG A 109 -6.26 12.23 -10.85
CA ARG A 109 -7.55 12.44 -10.22
C ARG A 109 -8.07 13.85 -10.44
N GLY A 110 -7.14 14.78 -10.43
CA GLY A 110 -7.47 16.18 -10.58
C GLY A 110 -7.92 16.48 -11.97
#